data_c2e487bfdd704df8e5298fd6b011e0cf
#
_entry.id   c2e487bfdd704df8e5298fd6b011e0cf
#
_cell.length_a   1.000
_cell.length_b   1.000
_cell.length_c   1.000
_cell.angle_alpha   90.00
_cell.angle_beta   90.00
_cell.angle_gamma   90.00
#
_symmetry.space_group_name_H-M   'P 1'
#
loop_
_entity.id
_entity.type
_entity.pdbx_description
1 polymer ?
#
loop_
_entity_poly.entity_id
_entity_poly.type
_entity_poly.pdbx_seq_one_letter_code
_entity_poly.pdbx_strand_id
1 'polypeptide(L)'
;MPSFEKKIYSRSDLIRAVAAGELPRPLVFTNGVFDILHRGHASYLDQAAQLGASLIVAVNSDQSVRTLNKGSDRPINQEQDRCALLAALASTTAVTIFTESTPEQLIAELKPDLIVKGGDYDMETLPETALVRSWGGDAVAIPIAF
;
A
#
# COMPACT_ATOMS: atom_id res chain seq x y z
N MET A 1 8.91 14.90 16.74
CA MET A 1 8.29 14.13 15.67
C MET A 1 7.20 13.25 16.25
N PRO A 2 5.98 13.29 15.71
CA PRO A 2 4.93 12.36 16.16
C PRO A 2 5.36 10.90 16.01
N SER A 3 4.96 10.07 16.95
CA SER A 3 5.42 8.67 17.01
C SER A 3 5.01 7.84 15.77
N PHE A 4 3.84 8.15 15.18
CA PHE A 4 3.37 7.39 14.01
C PHE A 4 4.25 7.61 12.76
N GLU A 5 4.97 8.73 12.68
CA GLU A 5 5.81 9.01 11.52
C GLU A 5 6.99 8.04 11.41
N LYS A 6 7.31 7.31 12.45
CA LYS A 6 8.32 6.24 12.41
C LYS A 6 7.93 5.11 11.46
N LYS A 7 6.65 5.01 11.11
CA LYS A 7 6.17 4.02 10.15
C LYS A 7 6.41 4.41 8.70
N ILE A 8 6.83 5.67 8.45
CA ILE A 8 7.07 6.15 7.08
C ILE A 8 8.52 5.83 6.71
N TYR A 9 8.67 5.02 5.69
CA TYR A 9 9.97 4.55 5.21
C TYR A 9 10.27 5.11 3.84
N SER A 10 11.53 5.41 3.55
CA SER A 10 11.96 5.50 2.16
C SER A 10 11.84 4.11 1.52
N ARG A 11 11.74 4.06 0.22
CA ARG A 11 11.64 2.78 -0.49
C ARG A 11 12.82 1.86 -0.15
N SER A 12 14.05 2.38 -0.19
CA SER A 12 15.24 1.59 0.09
C SER A 12 15.28 1.11 1.53
N ASP A 13 14.86 1.94 2.48
CA ASP A 13 14.83 1.54 3.89
C ASP A 13 13.80 0.44 4.14
N LEU A 14 12.64 0.53 3.47
CA LEU A 14 11.61 -0.49 3.60
C LEU A 14 12.08 -1.83 3.02
N ILE A 15 12.68 -1.81 1.84
CA ILE A 15 13.22 -3.03 1.23
C ILE A 15 14.24 -3.67 2.17
N ARG A 16 15.13 -2.88 2.75
CA ARG A 16 16.13 -3.37 3.70
C ARG A 16 15.50 -3.97 4.94
N ALA A 17 14.50 -3.29 5.52
CA ALA A 17 13.81 -3.75 6.73
C ALA A 17 13.10 -5.07 6.48
N VAL A 18 12.44 -5.22 5.33
CA VAL A 18 11.76 -6.46 4.96
C VAL A 18 12.78 -7.59 4.78
N ALA A 19 13.87 -7.33 4.08
CA ALA A 19 14.93 -8.33 3.86
C ALA A 19 15.59 -8.76 5.18
N ALA A 20 15.67 -7.86 6.15
CA ALA A 20 16.24 -8.15 7.47
C ALA A 20 15.25 -8.83 8.43
N GLY A 21 14.01 -9.05 8.00
CA GLY A 21 12.99 -9.68 8.84
C GLY A 21 12.44 -8.80 9.95
N GLU A 22 12.56 -7.48 9.81
CA GLU A 22 12.09 -6.54 10.84
C GLU A 22 10.58 -6.36 10.86
N LEU A 23 9.91 -6.71 9.77
CA LEU A 23 8.45 -6.71 9.70
C LEU A 23 7.96 -8.15 9.74
N PRO A 24 7.17 -8.54 10.78
CA PRO A 24 6.68 -9.91 10.87
C PRO A 24 5.86 -10.33 9.65
N ARG A 25 6.04 -11.56 9.22
CA ARG A 25 5.26 -12.17 8.16
C ARG A 25 4.08 -12.96 8.74
N PRO A 26 2.97 -13.12 8.01
CA PRO A 26 2.76 -12.76 6.60
C PRO A 26 2.73 -11.25 6.36
N LEU A 27 3.38 -10.82 5.29
CA LEU A 27 3.36 -9.44 4.84
C LEU A 27 2.18 -9.21 3.91
N VAL A 28 1.33 -8.25 4.23
CA VAL A 28 0.22 -7.83 3.38
C VAL A 28 0.60 -6.50 2.73
N PHE A 29 0.36 -6.38 1.45
CA PHE A 29 0.69 -5.19 0.67
C PHE A 29 -0.58 -4.64 0.01
N THR A 30 -0.77 -3.34 0.10
CA THR A 30 -1.78 -2.63 -0.68
C THR A 30 -1.19 -1.33 -1.19
N ASN A 31 -1.80 -0.76 -2.23
CA ASN A 31 -1.35 0.50 -2.80
C ASN A 31 -2.55 1.35 -3.20
N GLY A 32 -2.32 2.64 -3.31
CA GLY A 32 -3.35 3.56 -3.77
C GLY A 32 -2.90 5.00 -3.68
N VAL A 33 -3.77 5.90 -4.11
CA VAL A 33 -3.56 7.35 -4.02
C VAL A 33 -3.85 7.83 -2.60
N PHE A 34 -4.96 7.40 -2.03
CA PHE A 34 -5.41 7.78 -0.68
C PHE A 34 -5.41 9.30 -0.50
N ASP A 35 -5.98 10.02 -1.47
CA ASP A 35 -5.93 11.49 -1.48
C ASP A 35 -6.75 12.07 -0.32
N ILE A 36 -7.97 11.59 -0.17
CA ILE A 36 -8.85 12.00 0.93
C ILE A 36 -9.32 10.72 1.62
N LEU A 37 -8.79 10.49 2.83
CA LEU A 37 -9.19 9.32 3.60
C LEU A 37 -10.61 9.47 4.12
N HIS A 38 -11.35 8.38 4.08
CA HIS A 38 -12.68 8.31 4.64
C HIS A 38 -12.86 6.97 5.37
N ARG A 39 -14.04 6.80 5.98
CA ARG A 39 -14.34 5.63 6.79
C ARG A 39 -14.16 4.32 6.03
N GLY A 40 -14.50 4.31 4.74
CA GLY A 40 -14.34 3.12 3.90
C GLY A 40 -12.89 2.69 3.77
N HIS A 41 -11.97 3.64 3.63
CA HIS A 41 -10.53 3.35 3.60
C HIS A 41 -10.06 2.77 4.93
N ALA A 42 -10.49 3.35 6.05
CA ALA A 42 -10.09 2.86 7.37
C ALA A 42 -10.56 1.43 7.59
N SER A 43 -11.81 1.13 7.22
CA SER A 43 -12.36 -0.21 7.32
C SER A 43 -11.63 -1.21 6.43
N TYR A 44 -11.38 -0.84 5.19
CA TYR A 44 -10.63 -1.67 4.24
C TYR A 44 -9.24 -2.00 4.74
N LEU A 45 -8.51 -0.98 5.23
CA LEU A 45 -7.14 -1.18 5.71
C LEU A 45 -7.11 -2.05 6.97
N ASP A 46 -8.10 -1.90 7.84
CA ASP A 46 -8.21 -2.75 9.03
C ASP A 46 -8.44 -4.22 8.63
N GLN A 47 -9.33 -4.47 7.69
CA GLN A 47 -9.58 -5.83 7.18
C GLN A 47 -8.33 -6.41 6.52
N ALA A 48 -7.61 -5.60 5.73
CA ALA A 48 -6.38 -6.03 5.09
C ALA A 48 -5.32 -6.42 6.13
N ALA A 49 -5.18 -5.61 7.18
CA ALA A 49 -4.20 -5.87 8.24
C ALA A 49 -4.47 -7.19 8.96
N GLN A 50 -5.73 -7.59 9.09
CA GLN A 50 -6.10 -8.84 9.76
C GLN A 50 -5.74 -10.09 8.97
N LEU A 51 -5.35 -9.93 7.70
CA LEU A 51 -4.96 -11.06 6.85
C LEU A 51 -3.50 -11.48 7.04
N GLY A 52 -2.73 -10.73 7.81
CA GLY A 52 -1.33 -11.05 8.07
C GLY A 52 -0.82 -10.40 9.33
N ALA A 53 0.50 -10.41 9.50
CA ALA A 53 1.15 -9.82 10.69
C ALA A 53 1.59 -8.39 10.47
N SER A 54 1.83 -7.98 9.22
CA SER A 54 2.24 -6.61 8.88
C SER A 54 1.49 -6.13 7.67
N LEU A 55 1.06 -4.86 7.68
CA LEU A 55 0.44 -4.22 6.52
C LEU A 55 1.34 -3.10 6.01
N ILE A 56 1.77 -3.24 4.77
CA ILE A 56 2.53 -2.23 4.04
C ILE A 56 1.57 -1.49 3.11
N VAL A 57 1.53 -0.17 3.22
CA VAL A 57 0.72 0.69 2.35
C VAL A 57 1.67 1.49 1.47
N ALA A 58 1.58 1.30 0.15
CA ALA A 58 2.36 2.04 -0.82
C ALA A 58 1.49 3.14 -1.44
N VAL A 59 2.01 4.35 -1.44
CA VAL A 59 1.27 5.55 -1.82
C VAL A 59 1.82 6.09 -3.14
N ASN A 60 0.94 6.37 -4.10
CA ASN A 60 1.34 7.03 -5.34
C ASN A 60 1.94 8.40 -5.03
N SER A 61 3.11 8.69 -5.61
CA SER A 61 3.70 10.03 -5.52
C SER A 61 2.78 11.06 -6.15
N ASP A 62 2.98 12.33 -5.80
CA ASP A 62 2.20 13.43 -6.39
C ASP A 62 2.32 13.41 -7.92
N GLN A 63 3.53 13.17 -8.42
CA GLN A 63 3.77 13.09 -9.85
C GLN A 63 2.98 11.94 -10.50
N SER A 64 2.97 10.76 -9.89
CA SER A 64 2.25 9.62 -10.45
C SER A 64 0.74 9.83 -10.41
N VAL A 65 0.22 10.53 -9.41
CA VAL A 65 -1.20 10.89 -9.36
C VAL A 65 -1.57 11.78 -10.55
N ARG A 66 -0.72 12.76 -10.87
CA ARG A 66 -0.96 13.63 -12.02
C ARG A 66 -0.95 12.86 -13.33
N THR A 67 -0.06 11.87 -13.47
CA THR A 67 0.00 11.05 -14.68
C THR A 67 -1.17 10.08 -14.80
N LEU A 68 -1.82 9.73 -13.69
CA LEU A 68 -3.05 8.91 -13.72
C LEU A 68 -4.27 9.71 -14.17
N ASN A 69 -4.09 11.00 -14.43
CA ASN A 69 -5.12 11.87 -15.01
C ASN A 69 -6.39 11.96 -14.13
N LYS A 70 -6.18 12.15 -12.83
CA LYS A 70 -7.28 12.31 -11.87
C LYS A 70 -7.85 13.72 -11.85
N GLY A 71 -7.45 14.56 -12.79
CA GLY A 71 -7.80 15.96 -12.86
C GLY A 71 -6.61 16.86 -12.52
N SER A 72 -6.62 18.10 -13.01
CA SER A 72 -5.51 19.04 -12.85
C SER A 72 -5.34 19.50 -11.38
N ASP A 73 -6.37 19.32 -10.55
CA ASP A 73 -6.38 19.72 -9.15
C ASP A 73 -5.98 18.59 -8.20
N ARG A 74 -5.59 17.44 -8.73
CA ARG A 74 -5.16 16.29 -7.92
C ARG A 74 -3.65 16.13 -7.93
N PRO A 75 -3.04 15.72 -6.78
CA PRO A 75 -3.70 15.41 -5.52
C PRO A 75 -4.08 16.68 -4.75
N ILE A 76 -5.11 16.60 -3.91
CA ILE A 76 -5.48 17.66 -2.98
C ILE A 76 -4.48 17.68 -1.82
N ASN A 77 -4.18 16.51 -1.27
CA ASN A 77 -3.18 16.37 -0.22
C ASN A 77 -1.85 15.91 -0.82
N GLN A 78 -0.77 16.55 -0.39
CA GLN A 78 0.57 16.18 -0.83
C GLN A 78 0.97 14.81 -0.30
N GLU A 79 1.91 14.16 -0.98
CA GLU A 79 2.30 12.79 -0.66
C GLU A 79 2.76 12.62 0.79
N GLN A 80 3.48 13.59 1.36
CA GLN A 80 3.91 13.52 2.76
C GLN A 80 2.72 13.53 3.71
N ASP A 81 1.71 14.34 3.42
CA ASP A 81 0.51 14.42 4.26
C ASP A 81 -0.31 13.13 4.13
N ARG A 82 -0.42 12.58 2.93
CA ARG A 82 -1.13 11.33 2.72
C ARG A 82 -0.45 10.18 3.47
N CYS A 83 0.88 10.12 3.43
CA CYS A 83 1.64 9.14 4.19
C CYS A 83 1.43 9.29 5.70
N ALA A 84 1.44 10.52 6.20
CA ALA A 84 1.27 10.77 7.63
C ALA A 84 -0.10 10.30 8.13
N LEU A 85 -1.15 10.59 7.37
CA LEU A 85 -2.51 10.17 7.73
C LEU A 85 -2.63 8.63 7.76
N LEU A 86 -2.06 7.97 6.76
CA LEU A 86 -2.07 6.50 6.72
C LEU A 86 -1.24 5.90 7.85
N ALA A 87 -0.09 6.49 8.15
CA ALA A 87 0.77 6.02 9.23
C ALA A 87 0.10 6.16 10.59
N ALA A 88 -0.79 7.14 10.76
CA ALA A 88 -1.50 7.36 12.01
C ALA A 88 -2.56 6.28 12.28
N LEU A 89 -2.95 5.49 11.28
CA LEU A 89 -3.93 4.42 11.47
C LEU A 89 -3.28 3.24 12.18
N ALA A 90 -4.00 2.67 13.14
CA ALA A 90 -3.50 1.54 13.93
C ALA A 90 -3.20 0.31 13.06
N SER A 91 -3.96 0.11 12.00
CA SER A 91 -3.81 -1.04 11.11
C SER A 91 -2.54 -1.01 10.27
N THR A 92 -1.96 0.16 10.02
CA THR A 92 -0.80 0.32 9.15
C THR A 92 0.48 0.01 9.90
N THR A 93 1.32 -0.88 9.33
CA THR A 93 2.65 -1.18 9.88
C THR A 93 3.71 -0.27 9.27
N ALA A 94 3.67 -0.09 7.95
CA ALA A 94 4.66 0.72 7.24
C ALA A 94 4.03 1.40 6.03
N VAL A 95 4.51 2.60 5.71
CA VAL A 95 4.06 3.38 4.56
C VAL A 95 5.29 3.77 3.75
N THR A 96 5.18 3.69 2.44
CA THR A 96 6.22 4.17 1.53
C THR A 96 5.58 4.80 0.29
N ILE A 97 6.38 5.54 -0.48
CA ILE A 97 5.93 6.21 -1.71
C ILE A 97 6.53 5.49 -2.91
N PHE A 98 5.76 5.31 -3.97
CA PHE A 98 6.28 4.82 -5.24
C PHE A 98 5.88 5.78 -6.36
N THR A 99 6.72 5.87 -7.40
CA THR A 99 6.58 6.83 -8.48
C THR A 99 6.15 6.21 -9.81
N GLU A 100 6.28 4.89 -9.93
CA GLU A 100 5.89 4.18 -11.14
C GLU A 100 4.38 4.21 -11.34
N SER A 101 3.92 3.98 -12.56
CA SER A 101 2.49 3.94 -12.87
C SER A 101 1.79 2.74 -12.22
N THR A 102 2.54 1.65 -11.96
CA THR A 102 2.03 0.45 -11.29
C THR A 102 2.98 0.06 -10.17
N PRO A 103 2.53 -0.68 -9.14
CA PRO A 103 3.37 -1.06 -8.03
C PRO A 103 4.19 -2.34 -8.27
N GLU A 104 4.21 -2.88 -9.48
CA GLU A 104 4.82 -4.18 -9.77
C GLU A 104 6.29 -4.25 -9.38
N GLN A 105 7.06 -3.19 -9.67
CA GLN A 105 8.48 -3.15 -9.33
C GLN A 105 8.69 -3.22 -7.81
N LEU A 106 7.93 -2.41 -7.06
CA LEU A 106 8.01 -2.39 -5.61
C LEU A 106 7.59 -3.73 -5.02
N ILE A 107 6.52 -4.33 -5.54
CA ILE A 107 6.06 -5.65 -5.11
C ILE A 107 7.15 -6.69 -5.33
N ALA A 108 7.82 -6.65 -6.47
CA ALA A 108 8.92 -7.57 -6.77
C ALA A 108 10.09 -7.41 -5.79
N GLU A 109 10.35 -6.19 -5.36
CA GLU A 109 11.43 -5.89 -4.41
C GLU A 109 11.08 -6.30 -2.98
N LEU A 110 9.82 -6.18 -2.58
CA LEU A 110 9.38 -6.49 -1.21
C LEU A 110 8.98 -7.96 -1.03
N LYS A 111 8.49 -8.59 -2.09
CA LYS A 111 7.96 -9.97 -2.08
C LYS A 111 6.96 -10.20 -0.95
N PRO A 112 5.83 -9.48 -0.94
CA PRO A 112 4.81 -9.70 0.07
C PRO A 112 4.17 -11.07 -0.08
N ASP A 113 3.61 -11.58 1.01
CA ASP A 113 2.89 -12.85 1.01
C ASP A 113 1.50 -12.72 0.42
N LEU A 114 0.90 -11.53 0.54
CA LEU A 114 -0.44 -11.26 0.07
C LEU A 114 -0.52 -9.83 -0.46
N ILE A 115 -1.12 -9.65 -1.63
CA ILE A 115 -1.50 -8.32 -2.10
C ILE A 115 -3.02 -8.19 -2.01
N VAL A 116 -3.46 -6.99 -1.63
CA VAL A 116 -4.88 -6.70 -1.40
C VAL A 116 -5.26 -5.47 -2.20
N LYS A 117 -6.40 -5.54 -2.87
CA LYS A 117 -6.99 -4.41 -3.59
C LYS A 117 -8.35 -4.08 -2.99
N GLY A 118 -8.63 -2.78 -2.86
CA GLY A 118 -9.94 -2.32 -2.40
C GLY A 118 -10.87 -2.08 -3.58
N GLY A 119 -12.02 -2.77 -3.58
CA GLY A 119 -13.01 -2.62 -4.62
C GLY A 119 -13.30 -3.92 -5.36
N ASP A 120 -14.03 -3.80 -6.45
CA ASP A 120 -14.40 -4.94 -7.29
C ASP A 120 -13.36 -5.14 -8.39
N TYR A 121 -12.33 -5.92 -8.09
CA TYR A 121 -11.29 -6.29 -9.04
C TYR A 121 -11.38 -7.77 -9.38
N ASP A 122 -11.20 -8.09 -10.65
CA ASP A 122 -10.90 -9.46 -11.04
C ASP A 122 -9.40 -9.69 -10.82
N MET A 123 -9.06 -10.27 -9.69
CA MET A 123 -7.66 -10.48 -9.31
C MET A 123 -6.91 -11.37 -10.29
N GLU A 124 -7.62 -12.26 -11.00
CA GLU A 124 -6.97 -13.17 -11.94
C GLU A 124 -6.41 -12.46 -13.17
N THR A 125 -6.93 -11.27 -13.50
CA THR A 125 -6.46 -10.51 -14.68
C THR A 125 -5.38 -9.49 -14.35
N LEU A 126 -5.05 -9.27 -13.06
CA LEU A 126 -4.04 -8.30 -12.66
C LEU A 126 -2.63 -8.89 -12.80
N PRO A 127 -1.68 -8.14 -13.41
CA PRO A 127 -0.29 -8.60 -13.50
C PRO A 127 0.34 -8.87 -12.14
N GLU A 128 -0.02 -8.09 -11.13
CA GLU A 128 0.51 -8.26 -9.77
C GLU A 128 0.16 -9.62 -9.19
N THR A 129 -1.00 -10.16 -9.52
CA THR A 129 -1.45 -11.47 -9.03
C THR A 129 -0.50 -12.59 -9.48
N ALA A 130 -0.20 -12.63 -10.77
CA ALA A 130 0.73 -13.63 -11.29
C ALA A 130 2.12 -13.47 -10.67
N LEU A 131 2.55 -12.22 -10.49
CA LEU A 131 3.84 -11.91 -9.89
C LEU A 131 3.93 -12.48 -8.47
N VAL A 132 2.96 -12.17 -7.61
CA VAL A 132 2.95 -12.62 -6.21
C VAL A 132 2.85 -14.14 -6.13
N ARG A 133 2.03 -14.74 -6.97
CA ARG A 133 1.88 -16.21 -7.00
C ARG A 133 3.17 -16.93 -7.41
N SER A 134 4.06 -16.24 -8.13
CA SER A 134 5.33 -16.84 -8.57
C SER A 134 6.25 -17.20 -7.41
N TRP A 135 6.08 -16.62 -6.24
CA TRP A 135 6.85 -16.99 -5.03
C TRP A 135 5.97 -17.55 -3.92
N GLY A 136 4.78 -18.02 -4.26
CA GLY A 136 3.90 -18.70 -3.30
C GLY A 136 2.94 -17.79 -2.55
N GLY A 137 2.87 -16.51 -2.91
CA GLY A 137 1.91 -15.59 -2.34
C GLY A 137 0.56 -15.65 -3.02
N ASP A 138 -0.35 -14.78 -2.66
CA ASP A 138 -1.68 -14.73 -3.25
C ASP A 138 -2.19 -13.29 -3.31
N ALA A 139 -3.39 -13.12 -3.87
CA ALA A 139 -4.00 -11.82 -4.07
C ALA A 139 -5.49 -11.90 -3.79
N VAL A 140 -6.03 -10.89 -3.08
CA VAL A 140 -7.46 -10.82 -2.78
C VAL A 140 -7.99 -9.41 -2.99
N ALA A 141 -9.28 -9.32 -3.31
CA ALA A 141 -10.01 -8.06 -3.36
C ALA A 141 -10.91 -7.97 -2.14
N ILE A 142 -10.92 -6.79 -1.49
CA ILE A 142 -11.81 -6.51 -0.36
C ILE A 142 -12.77 -5.41 -0.81
N PRO A 143 -14.09 -5.64 -0.76
CA PRO A 143 -15.05 -4.59 -1.09
C PRO A 143 -14.91 -3.40 -0.14
N ILE A 144 -14.95 -2.19 -0.67
CA ILE A 144 -14.96 -0.98 0.14
C ILE A 144 -16.41 -0.57 0.37
N ALA A 145 -16.85 -0.66 1.62
CA ALA A 145 -18.19 -0.25 2.04
C ALA A 145 -18.14 1.18 2.58
N PHE A 146 -19.12 1.96 2.21
CA PHE A 146 -19.25 3.34 2.65
C PHE A 146 -20.43 3.52 3.57
#